data_d9343d9a51fc881b24ebee8358a3362c
#
_entry.id   d9343d9a51fc881b24ebee8358a3362c
#
_cell.length_a   1.000
_cell.length_b   1.000
_cell.length_c   1.000
_cell.angle_alpha   90.00
_cell.angle_beta   90.00
_cell.angle_gamma   90.00
#
_symmetry.space_group_name_H-M   'P 1'
#
loop_
_entity.id
_entity.type
_entity.pdbx_description
1 polymer ?
#
loop_
_entity_poly.entity_id
_entity_poly.type
_entity_poly.pdbx_seq_one_letter_code
_entity_poly.pdbx_strand_id
1 'polypeptide(L)'
;IHKDSLKQIQKKVLKLDMENIRILEDRRVFLDNILIENFDVMHDSAHNLGYTFNHANKKLAYVTDIGKITNIVRQACLDSDFIAFESNYDLDMLLNGSYIWTLKNRVKSNVGHISNEEATKFLSSISNNILKKIFLLHLSSDNNTEELAYNTLKDKIDKRIEINITSQVATR
;
A
#
# COMPACT_ATOMS: atom_id res chain seq x y z
N ILE A 1 -10.99 -11.15 4.10
CA ILE A 1 -10.76 -10.26 5.27
C ILE A 1 -10.21 -11.06 6.45
N HIS A 2 -9.31 -10.46 7.27
CA HIS A 2 -8.87 -11.07 8.52
C HIS A 2 -10.00 -11.05 9.58
N LYS A 3 -10.10 -12.10 10.41
CA LYS A 3 -11.18 -12.25 11.42
C LYS A 3 -11.28 -11.07 12.39
N ASP A 4 -10.15 -10.48 12.80
CA ASP A 4 -10.17 -9.36 13.75
C ASP A 4 -10.62 -8.06 13.09
N SER A 5 -10.30 -7.85 11.81
CA SER A 5 -10.82 -6.74 11.02
C SER A 5 -12.34 -6.89 10.82
N LEU A 6 -12.84 -8.10 10.55
CA LEU A 6 -14.28 -8.37 10.44
C LEU A 6 -15.02 -8.02 11.74
N LYS A 7 -14.48 -8.42 12.91
CA LYS A 7 -15.08 -8.06 14.22
C LYS A 7 -15.22 -6.55 14.42
N GLN A 8 -14.26 -5.78 13.92
CA GLN A 8 -14.32 -4.31 14.04
C GLN A 8 -15.32 -3.70 13.05
N ILE A 9 -15.37 -4.21 11.82
CA ILE A 9 -16.35 -3.76 10.82
C ILE A 9 -17.77 -4.05 11.30
N GLN A 10 -18.02 -5.23 11.86
CA GLN A 10 -19.33 -5.60 12.42
C GLN A 10 -19.82 -4.66 13.53
N LYS A 11 -18.92 -4.01 14.26
CA LYS A 11 -19.29 -2.99 15.26
C LYS A 11 -19.72 -1.65 14.64
N LYS A 12 -19.29 -1.36 13.42
CA LYS A 12 -19.49 -0.06 12.76
C LYS A 12 -20.53 -0.09 11.65
N VAL A 13 -20.75 -1.24 11.06
CA VAL A 13 -21.65 -1.42 9.92
C VAL A 13 -22.86 -2.22 10.35
N LEU A 14 -24.05 -1.61 10.25
CA LEU A 14 -25.31 -2.20 10.70
C LEU A 14 -25.74 -3.44 9.91
N LYS A 15 -25.37 -3.55 8.65
CA LYS A 15 -25.72 -4.67 7.79
C LYS A 15 -24.52 -5.03 6.90
N LEU A 16 -23.97 -6.20 7.15
CA LEU A 16 -22.94 -6.82 6.31
C LEU A 16 -23.56 -8.00 5.56
N ASP A 17 -23.32 -8.06 4.27
CA ASP A 17 -23.64 -9.22 3.46
C ASP A 17 -22.57 -10.30 3.68
N MET A 18 -22.82 -11.19 4.61
CA MET A 18 -21.88 -12.24 5.01
C MET A 18 -21.60 -13.26 3.89
N GLU A 19 -22.50 -13.39 2.91
CA GLU A 19 -22.31 -14.31 1.78
C GLU A 19 -21.15 -13.86 0.87
N ASN A 20 -20.91 -12.54 0.82
CA ASN A 20 -19.81 -11.94 0.06
C ASN A 20 -18.51 -11.75 0.88
N ILE A 21 -18.46 -12.25 2.13
CA ILE A 21 -17.29 -12.14 3.00
C ILE A 21 -16.62 -13.49 3.15
N ARG A 22 -15.34 -13.54 2.73
CA ARG A 22 -14.48 -14.69 2.99
C ARG A 22 -13.46 -14.34 4.07
N ILE A 23 -13.47 -15.11 5.15
CA ILE A 23 -12.45 -14.98 6.20
C ILE A 23 -11.18 -15.65 5.70
N LEU A 24 -10.06 -14.93 5.76
CA LEU A 24 -8.75 -15.45 5.42
C LEU A 24 -8.16 -16.13 6.68
N GLU A 25 -8.20 -17.45 6.71
CA GLU A 25 -7.59 -18.26 7.76
C GLU A 25 -6.16 -18.63 7.38
N ASP A 26 -5.93 -18.85 6.10
CA ASP A 26 -4.64 -19.20 5.53
C ASP A 26 -3.95 -17.99 4.87
N ARG A 27 -2.62 -18.07 4.82
CA ARG A 27 -1.79 -17.10 4.09
C ARG A 27 -1.98 -17.17 2.58
N ARG A 28 -2.55 -18.25 2.06
CA ARG A 28 -2.74 -18.54 0.64
C ARG A 28 -4.18 -18.90 0.36
N VAL A 29 -4.76 -18.27 -0.63
CA VAL A 29 -6.13 -18.54 -1.09
C VAL A 29 -6.15 -18.52 -2.61
N PHE A 30 -6.84 -19.47 -3.21
CA PHE A 30 -7.14 -19.44 -4.63
C PHE A 30 -8.52 -18.80 -4.86
N LEU A 31 -8.57 -17.83 -5.77
CA LEU A 31 -9.80 -17.34 -6.36
C LEU A 31 -9.73 -17.66 -7.85
N ASP A 32 -10.48 -18.67 -8.27
CA ASP A 32 -10.36 -19.29 -9.59
C ASP A 32 -8.90 -19.71 -9.85
N ASN A 33 -8.23 -19.12 -10.84
CA ASN A 33 -6.84 -19.39 -11.19
C ASN A 33 -5.85 -18.32 -10.68
N ILE A 34 -6.30 -17.44 -9.80
CA ILE A 34 -5.45 -16.43 -9.14
C ILE A 34 -5.04 -16.94 -7.78
N LEU A 35 -3.73 -17.10 -7.54
CA LEU A 35 -3.20 -17.32 -6.21
C LEU A 35 -3.04 -15.98 -5.50
N ILE A 36 -3.75 -15.82 -4.40
CA ILE A 36 -3.66 -14.65 -3.51
C ILE A 36 -2.89 -15.07 -2.27
N GLU A 37 -1.78 -14.39 -1.99
CA GLU A 37 -1.04 -14.55 -0.74
C GLU A 37 -1.15 -13.28 0.09
N ASN A 38 -1.35 -13.40 1.39
CA ASN A 38 -1.41 -12.27 2.30
C ASN A 38 -0.25 -12.26 3.28
N PHE A 39 0.15 -11.08 3.72
CA PHE A 39 1.22 -10.88 4.69
C PHE A 39 0.94 -9.69 5.60
N ASP A 40 1.53 -9.73 6.80
CA ASP A 40 1.31 -8.68 7.79
C ASP A 40 1.98 -7.37 7.38
N VAL A 41 1.25 -6.27 7.58
CA VAL A 41 1.73 -4.91 7.39
C VAL A 41 1.56 -4.13 8.70
N MET A 42 2.58 -3.40 9.10
CA MET A 42 2.54 -2.61 10.34
C MET A 42 1.69 -1.36 10.16
N HIS A 43 0.55 -1.34 10.82
CA HIS A 43 -0.38 -0.20 10.87
C HIS A 43 -1.17 -0.22 12.18
N ASP A 44 -1.75 0.92 12.59
CA ASP A 44 -2.53 1.06 13.82
C ASP A 44 -4.00 0.59 13.69
N SER A 45 -4.30 -0.19 12.67
CA SER A 45 -5.58 -0.90 12.52
C SER A 45 -5.60 -2.23 13.29
N ALA A 46 -6.76 -2.87 13.39
CA ALA A 46 -6.91 -4.13 14.11
C ALA A 46 -6.02 -5.25 13.58
N HIS A 47 -5.92 -5.34 12.27
CA HIS A 47 -5.02 -6.25 11.55
C HIS A 47 -4.93 -5.79 10.10
N ASN A 48 -3.77 -5.32 9.70
CA ASN A 48 -3.54 -4.87 8.34
C ASN A 48 -2.76 -5.89 7.53
N LEU A 49 -3.18 -6.11 6.29
CA LEU A 49 -2.61 -7.08 5.38
C LEU A 49 -2.21 -6.44 4.06
N GLY A 50 -1.02 -6.77 3.59
CA GLY A 50 -0.65 -6.65 2.20
C GLY A 50 -0.97 -7.93 1.43
N TYR A 51 -0.98 -7.85 0.11
CA TYR A 51 -1.36 -8.95 -0.76
C TYR A 51 -0.39 -9.10 -1.93
N THR A 52 -0.16 -10.34 -2.36
CA THR A 52 0.31 -10.61 -3.72
C THR A 52 -0.73 -11.38 -4.49
N PHE A 53 -0.86 -11.06 -5.78
CA PHE A 53 -1.74 -11.72 -6.72
C PHE A 53 -0.88 -12.35 -7.81
N ASN A 54 -0.98 -13.67 -7.97
CA ASN A 54 -0.19 -14.42 -8.91
C ASN A 54 -1.11 -15.11 -9.93
N HIS A 55 -0.93 -14.82 -11.22
CA HIS A 55 -1.68 -15.42 -12.31
C HIS A 55 -0.86 -15.42 -13.59
N ALA A 56 -0.88 -16.52 -14.34
CA ALA A 56 -0.24 -16.65 -15.66
C ALA A 56 1.22 -16.14 -15.68
N ASN A 57 2.02 -16.53 -14.68
CA ASN A 57 3.41 -16.11 -14.50
C ASN A 57 3.59 -14.57 -14.32
N LYS A 58 2.56 -13.89 -13.86
CA LYS A 58 2.58 -12.48 -13.47
C LYS A 58 2.31 -12.33 -12.00
N LYS A 59 3.02 -11.38 -11.38
CA LYS A 59 2.88 -11.06 -9.97
C LYS A 59 2.59 -9.58 -9.77
N LEU A 60 1.53 -9.28 -9.04
CA LEU A 60 1.22 -7.96 -8.49
C LEU A 60 1.41 -8.00 -6.98
N ALA A 61 2.20 -7.09 -6.43
CA ALA A 61 2.22 -6.81 -4.99
C ALA A 61 1.38 -5.56 -4.70
N TYR A 62 0.54 -5.63 -3.66
CA TYR A 62 -0.35 -4.56 -3.23
C TYR A 62 -0.14 -4.27 -1.74
N VAL A 63 0.30 -3.06 -1.41
CA VAL A 63 0.65 -2.65 -0.03
C VAL A 63 0.19 -1.23 0.23
N THR A 64 -0.76 -1.05 1.13
CA THR A 64 -1.23 0.25 1.63
C THR A 64 -1.37 0.22 3.14
N ASP A 65 -1.54 1.39 3.76
CA ASP A 65 -1.61 1.52 5.21
C ASP A 65 -0.37 0.91 5.89
N ILE A 66 0.79 1.37 5.47
CA ILE A 66 2.07 0.86 5.92
C ILE A 66 2.87 1.94 6.66
N GLY A 67 3.12 1.73 7.96
CA GLY A 67 3.98 2.62 8.74
C GLY A 67 5.46 2.23 8.75
N LYS A 68 5.78 0.99 8.37
CA LYS A 68 7.18 0.50 8.33
C LYS A 68 7.37 -0.60 7.29
N ILE A 69 8.40 -0.46 6.46
CA ILE A 69 8.80 -1.48 5.49
C ILE A 69 9.62 -2.55 6.21
N THR A 70 8.99 -3.70 6.43
CA THR A 70 9.61 -4.87 7.07
C THR A 70 10.26 -5.79 6.03
N ASN A 71 11.05 -6.78 6.49
CA ASN A 71 11.59 -7.82 5.61
C ASN A 71 10.48 -8.64 4.93
N ILE A 72 9.34 -8.84 5.61
CA ILE A 72 8.17 -9.55 5.04
C ILE A 72 7.63 -8.78 3.85
N VAL A 73 7.41 -7.47 4.00
CA VAL A 73 6.97 -6.58 2.91
C VAL A 73 7.97 -6.60 1.76
N ARG A 74 9.27 -6.51 2.07
CA ARG A 74 10.33 -6.56 1.05
C ARG A 74 10.27 -7.86 0.26
N GLN A 75 10.23 -9.02 0.91
CA GLN A 75 10.18 -10.33 0.26
C GLN A 75 8.91 -10.49 -0.58
N ALA A 76 7.78 -10.01 -0.09
CA ALA A 76 6.52 -10.04 -0.84
C ALA A 76 6.57 -9.20 -2.13
N CYS A 77 7.28 -8.06 -2.12
CA CYS A 77 7.40 -7.18 -3.29
C CYS A 77 8.47 -7.59 -4.29
N LEU A 78 9.47 -8.41 -3.88
CA LEU A 78 10.52 -8.88 -4.80
C LEU A 78 9.95 -9.64 -5.98
N ASP A 79 10.59 -9.50 -7.14
CA ASP A 79 10.26 -10.19 -8.39
C ASP A 79 8.80 -10.01 -8.85
N SER A 80 8.20 -8.87 -8.51
CA SER A 80 6.87 -8.50 -9.00
C SER A 80 6.96 -7.84 -10.38
N ASP A 81 6.02 -8.20 -11.28
CA ASP A 81 5.82 -7.49 -12.56
C ASP A 81 5.17 -6.13 -12.32
N PHE A 82 4.30 -6.04 -11.31
CA PHE A 82 3.54 -4.85 -10.94
C PHE A 82 3.60 -4.64 -9.44
N ILE A 83 3.76 -3.38 -9.00
CA ILE A 83 3.73 -3.01 -7.59
C ILE A 83 2.75 -1.87 -7.41
N ALA A 84 1.77 -2.07 -6.54
CA ALA A 84 0.85 -1.06 -6.05
C ALA A 84 1.23 -0.75 -4.60
N PHE A 85 1.81 0.44 -4.36
CA PHE A 85 2.49 0.75 -3.11
C PHE A 85 2.10 2.12 -2.58
N GLU A 86 2.00 2.24 -1.26
CA GLU A 86 1.71 3.52 -0.61
C GLU A 86 2.80 4.55 -0.87
N SER A 87 2.36 5.80 -1.09
CA SER A 87 3.16 7.02 -1.07
C SER A 87 2.31 8.11 -0.43
N ASN A 88 2.20 8.08 0.92
CA ASN A 88 1.12 8.77 1.60
C ASN A 88 1.36 10.28 1.70
N TYR A 89 2.54 10.70 2.15
CA TYR A 89 2.76 12.12 2.42
C TYR A 89 4.12 12.62 1.91
N ASP A 90 4.12 13.88 1.53
CA ASP A 90 5.33 14.70 1.42
C ASP A 90 5.71 15.21 2.82
N LEU A 91 6.99 15.11 3.19
CA LEU A 91 7.41 15.45 4.54
C LEU A 91 7.24 16.93 4.87
N ASP A 92 7.54 17.82 3.93
CA ASP A 92 7.43 19.25 4.13
C ASP A 92 5.96 19.70 4.22
N MET A 93 5.09 19.13 3.37
CA MET A 93 3.65 19.37 3.47
C MET A 93 3.10 18.90 4.82
N LEU A 94 3.48 17.71 5.28
CA LEU A 94 3.02 17.21 6.58
C LEU A 94 3.51 18.09 7.73
N LEU A 95 4.78 18.47 7.75
CA LEU A 95 5.35 19.28 8.83
C LEU A 95 4.77 20.70 8.90
N ASN A 96 4.52 21.32 7.74
CA ASN A 96 4.00 22.68 7.63
C ASN A 96 2.48 22.74 7.48
N GLY A 97 1.82 21.59 7.27
CA GLY A 97 0.38 21.49 7.09
C GLY A 97 -0.45 21.73 8.35
N SER A 98 -1.77 21.69 8.20
CA SER A 98 -2.76 22.04 9.23
C SER A 98 -2.91 21.00 10.36
N TYR A 99 -2.36 19.79 10.21
CA TYR A 99 -2.49 18.74 11.23
C TYR A 99 -1.86 19.16 12.55
N ILE A 100 -2.53 18.85 13.68
CA ILE A 100 -1.97 19.04 15.02
C ILE A 100 -0.75 18.11 15.21
N TRP A 101 0.15 18.50 16.09
CA TRP A 101 1.43 17.80 16.28
C TRP A 101 1.29 16.31 16.62
N THR A 102 0.30 15.95 17.43
CA THR A 102 0.02 14.55 17.77
C THR A 102 -0.35 13.71 16.55
N LEU A 103 -1.14 14.28 15.63
CA LEU A 103 -1.51 13.60 14.38
C LEU A 103 -0.32 13.49 13.44
N LYS A 104 0.50 14.54 13.29
CA LYS A 104 1.75 14.49 12.51
C LYS A 104 2.67 13.38 12.99
N ASN A 105 2.83 13.25 14.31
CA ASN A 105 3.67 12.18 14.90
C ASN A 105 3.06 10.79 14.68
N ARG A 106 1.74 10.65 14.78
CA ARG A 106 1.06 9.40 14.46
C ARG A 106 1.29 9.00 12.99
N VAL A 107 1.08 9.92 12.05
CA VAL A 107 1.28 9.69 10.61
C VAL A 107 2.70 9.20 10.32
N LYS A 108 3.73 9.83 10.90
CA LYS A 108 5.14 9.46 10.74
C LYS A 108 5.60 8.25 11.55
N SER A 109 4.75 7.66 12.36
CA SER A 109 5.15 6.55 13.22
C SER A 109 5.29 5.22 12.46
N ASN A 110 5.97 4.25 13.07
CA ASN A 110 6.10 2.89 12.50
C ASN A 110 4.77 2.16 12.29
N VAL A 111 3.67 2.72 12.76
CA VAL A 111 2.30 2.19 12.59
C VAL A 111 1.38 3.21 11.92
N GLY A 112 1.92 4.32 11.43
CA GLY A 112 1.21 5.31 10.62
C GLY A 112 1.35 4.99 9.13
N HIS A 113 1.98 5.93 8.41
CA HIS A 113 2.17 5.84 6.96
C HIS A 113 3.62 6.13 6.57
N ILE A 114 3.98 5.89 5.31
CA ILE A 114 5.31 6.19 4.77
C ILE A 114 5.29 7.43 3.88
N SER A 115 6.40 8.15 3.88
CA SER A 115 6.59 9.32 3.02
C SER A 115 6.89 8.94 1.57
N ASN A 116 6.82 9.95 0.66
CA ASN A 116 7.25 9.81 -0.73
C ASN A 116 8.71 9.34 -0.83
N GLU A 117 9.60 9.86 0.05
CA GLU A 117 11.01 9.51 0.07
C GLU A 117 11.24 8.06 0.52
N GLU A 118 10.53 7.61 1.56
CA GLU A 118 10.63 6.22 2.05
C GLU A 118 10.12 5.23 1.01
N ALA A 119 8.97 5.52 0.38
CA ALA A 119 8.44 4.74 -0.73
C ALA A 119 9.43 4.67 -1.88
N THR A 120 9.97 5.83 -2.30
CA THR A 120 10.98 5.93 -3.37
C THR A 120 12.24 5.12 -3.06
N LYS A 121 12.81 5.27 -1.85
CA LYS A 121 13.99 4.53 -1.41
C LYS A 121 13.75 3.01 -1.45
N PHE A 122 12.59 2.58 -1.04
CA PHE A 122 12.22 1.17 -1.07
C PHE A 122 12.06 0.67 -2.51
N LEU A 123 11.21 1.30 -3.30
CA LEU A 123 10.89 0.89 -4.67
C LEU A 123 12.15 0.85 -5.56
N SER A 124 13.02 1.87 -5.44
CA SER A 124 14.29 1.87 -6.17
C SER A 124 15.23 0.72 -5.74
N SER A 125 15.21 0.34 -4.44
CA SER A 125 16.07 -0.73 -3.91
C SER A 125 15.67 -2.14 -4.35
N ILE A 126 14.42 -2.34 -4.79
CA ILE A 126 13.89 -3.64 -5.26
C ILE A 126 13.62 -3.67 -6.77
N SER A 127 13.81 -2.54 -7.43
CA SER A 127 13.62 -2.41 -8.87
C SER A 127 14.60 -3.31 -9.63
N ASN A 128 14.06 -4.08 -10.58
CA ASN A 128 14.82 -5.02 -11.41
C ASN A 128 14.23 -5.11 -12.82
N ASN A 129 14.76 -5.99 -13.68
CA ASN A 129 14.31 -6.15 -15.06
C ASN A 129 12.92 -6.77 -15.21
N ILE A 130 12.35 -7.32 -14.15
CA ILE A 130 11.01 -7.94 -14.13
C ILE A 130 9.94 -6.88 -13.96
N LEU A 131 10.21 -5.88 -13.11
CA LEU A 131 9.26 -4.81 -12.78
C LEU A 131 8.93 -3.96 -13.99
N LYS A 132 7.64 -3.86 -14.32
CA LYS A 132 7.12 -3.14 -15.50
C LYS A 132 6.39 -1.87 -15.13
N LYS A 133 5.68 -1.90 -14.00
CA LYS A 133 4.82 -0.79 -13.60
C LYS A 133 4.72 -0.65 -12.09
N ILE A 134 4.73 0.60 -11.65
CA ILE A 134 4.48 1.01 -10.27
C ILE A 134 3.20 1.85 -10.24
N PHE A 135 2.32 1.54 -9.31
CA PHE A 135 1.18 2.37 -8.95
C PHE A 135 1.45 2.97 -7.58
N LEU A 136 1.58 4.29 -7.49
CA LEU A 136 1.61 5.00 -6.22
C LEU A 136 0.18 5.21 -5.74
N LEU A 137 -0.10 4.70 -4.54
CA LEU A 137 -1.43 4.63 -3.96
C LEU A 137 -1.50 5.41 -2.65
N HIS A 138 -2.73 5.60 -2.16
CA HIS A 138 -3.02 6.05 -0.80
C HIS A 138 -2.38 7.40 -0.46
N LEU A 139 -2.36 8.33 -1.44
CA LEU A 139 -1.87 9.68 -1.22
C LEU A 139 -2.81 10.43 -0.28
N SER A 140 -2.22 11.15 0.68
CA SER A 140 -2.98 12.05 1.56
C SER A 140 -3.52 13.25 0.77
N SER A 141 -4.81 13.55 0.92
CA SER A 141 -5.42 14.74 0.32
C SER A 141 -4.89 16.06 0.87
N ASP A 142 -4.39 16.05 2.12
CA ASP A 142 -3.95 17.25 2.83
C ASP A 142 -2.43 17.44 2.82
N ASN A 143 -1.68 16.32 2.70
CA ASN A 143 -0.22 16.34 2.90
C ASN A 143 0.54 15.72 1.73
N ASN A 144 -0.06 15.62 0.53
CA ASN A 144 0.60 15.17 -0.68
C ASN A 144 -0.06 15.75 -1.93
N THR A 145 0.63 15.62 -3.05
CA THR A 145 0.08 15.83 -4.40
C THR A 145 0.57 14.74 -5.33
N GLU A 146 -0.19 14.48 -6.40
CA GLU A 146 0.22 13.53 -7.43
C GLU A 146 1.58 13.93 -8.04
N GLU A 147 1.79 15.23 -8.25
CA GLU A 147 3.02 15.79 -8.81
C GLU A 147 4.23 15.54 -7.88
N LEU A 148 4.10 15.77 -6.58
CA LEU A 148 5.18 15.54 -5.60
C LEU A 148 5.52 14.05 -5.52
N ALA A 149 4.53 13.18 -5.40
CA ALA A 149 4.75 11.74 -5.35
C ALA A 149 5.45 11.23 -6.62
N TYR A 150 4.99 11.68 -7.80
CA TYR A 150 5.62 11.32 -9.08
C TYR A 150 7.05 11.83 -9.19
N ASN A 151 7.27 13.12 -8.92
CA ASN A 151 8.57 13.76 -9.07
C ASN A 151 9.63 13.17 -8.12
N THR A 152 9.23 12.74 -6.92
CA THR A 152 10.14 12.09 -5.95
C THR A 152 10.65 10.75 -6.48
N LEU A 153 9.82 10.00 -7.20
CA LEU A 153 10.15 8.64 -7.68
C LEU A 153 10.80 8.62 -9.07
N LYS A 154 10.34 9.43 -10.03
CA LYS A 154 10.61 9.28 -11.47
C LYS A 154 12.10 9.21 -11.85
N ASP A 155 12.94 9.98 -11.15
CA ASP A 155 14.39 10.06 -11.45
C ASP A 155 15.21 8.99 -10.68
N LYS A 156 14.55 8.17 -9.85
CA LYS A 156 15.17 7.11 -9.04
C LYS A 156 14.83 5.70 -9.54
N ILE A 157 13.99 5.60 -10.56
CA ILE A 157 13.53 4.35 -11.17
C ILE A 157 13.99 4.28 -12.62
N ASP A 158 14.24 3.07 -13.11
CA ASP A 158 14.55 2.82 -14.54
C ASP A 158 13.40 3.35 -15.41
N LYS A 159 13.75 4.15 -16.43
CA LYS A 159 12.77 4.79 -17.34
C LYS A 159 11.89 3.81 -18.11
N ARG A 160 12.23 2.52 -18.13
CA ARG A 160 11.39 1.45 -18.73
C ARG A 160 10.21 1.10 -17.84
N ILE A 161 10.24 1.45 -16.56
CA ILE A 161 9.17 1.18 -15.60
C ILE A 161 8.16 2.31 -15.69
N GLU A 162 6.93 1.97 -16.01
CA GLU A 162 5.83 2.92 -16.04
C GLU A 162 5.40 3.29 -14.60
N ILE A 163 5.23 4.58 -14.32
CA ILE A 163 4.74 5.08 -13.04
C ILE A 163 3.34 5.64 -13.24
N ASN A 164 2.38 5.12 -12.49
CA ASN A 164 1.01 5.64 -12.41
C ASN A 164 0.70 6.11 -11.00
N ILE A 165 -0.06 7.19 -10.90
CA ILE A 165 -0.59 7.70 -9.64
C ILE A 165 -2.09 7.43 -9.61
N THR A 166 -2.61 6.95 -8.48
CA THR A 166 -4.06 6.81 -8.32
C THR A 166 -4.60 7.99 -7.53
N SER A 167 -5.61 8.64 -8.10
CA SER A 167 -6.33 9.73 -7.44
C SER A 167 -7.46 9.18 -6.56
N GLN A 168 -7.74 9.88 -5.46
CA GLN A 168 -8.95 9.63 -4.64
C GLN A 168 -10.21 10.23 -5.25
N VAL A 169 -10.09 11.00 -6.33
CA VAL A 169 -11.24 11.60 -7.02
C VAL A 169 -11.95 10.50 -7.80
N ALA A 170 -13.12 10.11 -7.33
CA ALA A 170 -14.01 9.27 -8.11
C ALA A 170 -14.30 10.00 -9.45
N THR A 171 -13.88 9.42 -10.54
CA THR A 171 -14.40 9.80 -11.86
C THR A 171 -15.90 9.59 -11.83
N ARG A 172 -16.65 10.70 -11.82
CA ARG A 172 -18.10 10.71 -11.96
C ARG A 172 -18.50 10.25 -13.35
#